data_10fd1399dd101f412047fcf1b4408e27
#
_entry.id   10fd1399dd101f412047fcf1b4408e27
#
_cell.length_a   1.000
_cell.length_b   1.000
_cell.length_c   1.000
_cell.angle_alpha   90.00
_cell.angle_beta   90.00
_cell.angle_gamma   90.00
#
_symmetry.space_group_name_H-M   'P 1'
#
loop_
_entity.id
_entity.type
_entity.pdbx_description
1 polymer ?
#
loop_
_entity_poly.entity_id
_entity_poly.type
_entity_poly.pdbx_seq_one_letter_code
_entity_poly.pdbx_strand_id
1 'polypeptide(L)'
;MKLPQGFRSASIAAGLKSTGALDLTLIENQGPEFKAAAVFTTNKVVAAPVVWSRQVAKGEIVRAVVLNSGGANACTGPQGFADTHMTAEHVGQLLGVSPGEVIVCSTGLIGELLPMSKIIAGLDSIAPVLDDMGLQTSAQAIMTTDSVPKIATAAFDGAEFAGIAKGAGMLAPALATMLSVIMTDAVVSDKAQEIFQRATDRTYNRIDSDGCTSTNDTVLFMASGASGVVVSDHDLEKILMTVCGSLAEQLIADAEGSTKTVAIKVLNASSEKDAVEVGRACARNNLLKAAIFGGDPNWGRVLAAVGTADANMDPLAIDVKLNGVQVCTNSSPDADKSSVNFEARLVEIEIDLKIGSASATIKIGRAHV
;
A
#
# COMPACT_ATOMS: atom_id res chain seq x y z
N MET A 1 -19.52 -2.58 8.56
CA MET A 1 -19.53 -2.95 7.11
C MET A 1 -19.25 -4.44 7.01
N LYS A 2 -19.97 -5.11 6.12
CA LYS A 2 -19.89 -6.57 5.95
C LYS A 2 -18.61 -6.96 5.20
N LEU A 3 -18.05 -8.11 5.56
CA LEU A 3 -16.97 -8.79 4.85
C LEU A 3 -17.53 -9.63 3.69
N PRO A 4 -16.74 -9.94 2.65
CA PRO A 4 -17.10 -10.96 1.66
C PRO A 4 -17.42 -12.31 2.32
N GLN A 5 -18.25 -13.14 1.68
CA GLN A 5 -18.63 -14.45 2.23
C GLN A 5 -17.40 -15.32 2.54
N GLY A 6 -17.48 -16.12 3.60
CA GLY A 6 -16.35 -16.95 4.05
C GLY A 6 -15.31 -16.22 4.89
N PHE A 7 -15.49 -14.92 5.16
CA PHE A 7 -14.60 -14.17 6.06
C PHE A 7 -15.31 -13.76 7.34
N ARG A 8 -14.56 -13.78 8.45
CA ARG A 8 -14.94 -13.24 9.76
C ARG A 8 -13.81 -12.38 10.30
N SER A 9 -14.12 -11.35 11.06
CA SER A 9 -13.11 -10.58 11.81
C SER A 9 -13.65 -10.02 13.11
N ALA A 10 -12.73 -9.73 14.02
CA ALA A 10 -13.00 -8.97 15.23
C ALA A 10 -11.76 -8.15 15.62
N SER A 11 -11.99 -7.08 16.36
CA SER A 11 -10.94 -6.14 16.76
C SER A 11 -11.12 -5.71 18.21
N ILE A 12 -10.02 -5.40 18.89
CA ILE A 12 -10.00 -4.99 20.29
C ILE A 12 -8.95 -3.89 20.53
N ALA A 13 -9.14 -3.10 21.56
CA ALA A 13 -8.11 -2.30 22.19
C ALA A 13 -7.37 -3.18 23.21
N ALA A 14 -6.34 -3.89 22.77
CA ALA A 14 -5.54 -4.76 23.63
C ALA A 14 -4.59 -3.96 24.54
N GLY A 15 -4.49 -2.64 24.36
CA GLY A 15 -3.65 -1.74 25.13
C GLY A 15 -2.21 -1.67 24.60
N LEU A 16 -2.03 -1.89 23.31
CA LEU A 16 -0.76 -1.67 22.61
C LEU A 16 -0.54 -0.18 22.35
N LYS A 17 -1.64 0.57 22.12
CA LYS A 17 -1.64 2.03 22.05
C LYS A 17 -2.00 2.66 23.38
N SER A 18 -1.29 3.72 23.75
CA SER A 18 -1.59 4.50 24.97
C SER A 18 -2.91 5.26 24.90
N THR A 19 -3.47 5.45 23.70
CA THR A 19 -4.73 6.18 23.48
C THR A 19 -5.99 5.39 23.84
N GLY A 20 -5.88 4.07 24.02
CA GLY A 20 -7.04 3.18 24.20
C GLY A 20 -7.84 2.91 22.92
N ALA A 21 -7.35 3.34 21.76
CA ALA A 21 -7.96 3.02 20.47
C ALA A 21 -7.76 1.54 20.12
N LEU A 22 -8.57 1.00 19.20
CA LEU A 22 -8.40 -0.34 18.65
C LEU A 22 -6.98 -0.50 18.10
N ASP A 23 -6.34 -1.63 18.42
CA ASP A 23 -4.92 -1.85 18.11
C ASP A 23 -4.56 -3.31 17.76
N LEU A 24 -5.54 -4.22 17.82
CA LEU A 24 -5.39 -5.62 17.43
C LEU A 24 -6.63 -6.07 16.66
N THR A 25 -6.44 -6.75 15.54
CA THR A 25 -7.51 -7.37 14.75
C THR A 25 -7.08 -8.75 14.25
N LEU A 26 -8.04 -9.66 14.19
CA LEU A 26 -7.91 -10.98 13.60
C LEU A 26 -8.95 -11.11 12.49
N ILE A 27 -8.51 -11.53 11.30
CA ILE A 27 -9.36 -11.83 10.16
C ILE A 27 -9.15 -13.30 9.80
N GLU A 28 -10.24 -14.06 9.73
CA GLU A 28 -10.24 -15.48 9.36
C GLU A 28 -10.88 -15.69 8.00
N ASN A 29 -10.27 -16.53 7.18
CA ASN A 29 -10.85 -17.13 6.00
C ASN A 29 -11.35 -18.53 6.37
N GLN A 30 -12.67 -18.75 6.28
CA GLN A 30 -13.33 -20.02 6.57
C GLN A 30 -13.46 -20.92 5.34
N GLY A 31 -13.01 -20.46 4.18
CA GLY A 31 -13.10 -21.18 2.92
C GLY A 31 -14.50 -21.17 2.28
N PRO A 32 -14.74 -22.10 1.37
CA PRO A 32 -14.07 -23.40 1.16
C PRO A 32 -12.67 -23.36 0.53
N GLU A 33 -12.26 -22.25 -0.08
CA GLU A 33 -10.92 -22.05 -0.63
C GLU A 33 -10.11 -21.12 0.27
N PHE A 34 -8.78 -21.26 0.21
CA PHE A 34 -7.85 -20.49 1.07
C PHE A 34 -6.74 -19.88 0.26
N LYS A 35 -7.01 -19.62 -1.05
CA LYS A 35 -6.02 -19.06 -1.96
C LYS A 35 -5.58 -17.69 -1.48
N ALA A 36 -4.26 -17.45 -1.51
CA ALA A 36 -3.70 -16.18 -1.09
C ALA A 36 -2.55 -15.76 -2.01
N ALA A 37 -2.35 -14.45 -2.08
CA ALA A 37 -1.20 -13.82 -2.71
C ALA A 37 -0.70 -12.69 -1.81
N ALA A 38 0.61 -12.47 -1.76
CA ALA A 38 1.17 -11.43 -0.90
C ALA A 38 2.36 -10.72 -1.54
N VAL A 39 2.46 -9.42 -1.27
CA VAL A 39 3.58 -8.58 -1.64
C VAL A 39 4.13 -7.90 -0.39
N PHE A 40 5.46 -7.84 -0.28
CA PHE A 40 6.15 -7.39 0.92
C PHE A 40 7.18 -6.31 0.61
N THR A 41 7.53 -5.52 1.61
CA THR A 41 8.57 -4.49 1.53
C THR A 41 9.86 -5.00 0.85
N THR A 42 10.50 -4.15 0.07
CA THR A 42 11.85 -4.41 -0.46
C THR A 42 12.96 -3.81 0.41
N ASN A 43 12.62 -3.22 1.55
CA ASN A 43 13.61 -2.70 2.50
C ASN A 43 14.55 -3.83 2.95
N LYS A 44 15.83 -3.52 3.02
CA LYS A 44 16.85 -4.50 3.49
C LYS A 44 16.78 -4.73 5.00
N VAL A 45 16.28 -3.74 5.75
CA VAL A 45 15.97 -3.87 7.18
C VAL A 45 14.54 -4.38 7.29
N VAL A 46 14.39 -5.69 7.46
CA VAL A 46 13.08 -6.37 7.41
C VAL A 46 12.62 -6.69 8.83
N ALA A 47 11.36 -6.35 9.12
CA ALA A 47 10.72 -6.67 10.40
C ALA A 47 10.46 -8.17 10.56
N ALA A 48 10.47 -8.67 11.79
CA ALA A 48 10.24 -10.07 12.10
C ALA A 48 8.90 -10.62 11.56
N PRO A 49 7.76 -9.90 11.65
CA PRO A 49 6.50 -10.34 11.03
C PRO A 49 6.60 -10.55 9.53
N VAL A 50 7.34 -9.70 8.82
CA VAL A 50 7.53 -9.83 7.37
C VAL A 50 8.38 -11.07 7.04
N VAL A 51 9.42 -11.37 7.83
CA VAL A 51 10.25 -12.58 7.65
C VAL A 51 9.39 -13.83 7.78
N TRP A 52 8.55 -13.91 8.81
CA TRP A 52 7.59 -15.00 9.02
C TRP A 52 6.59 -15.09 7.87
N SER A 53 5.89 -14.00 7.60
CA SER A 53 4.78 -13.96 6.65
C SER A 53 5.21 -14.27 5.21
N ARG A 54 6.45 -13.93 4.83
CA ARG A 54 7.05 -14.34 3.54
C ARG A 54 7.18 -15.87 3.43
N GLN A 55 7.43 -16.59 4.53
CA GLN A 55 7.49 -18.05 4.49
C GLN A 55 6.08 -18.66 4.35
N VAL A 56 5.13 -18.13 5.12
CA VAL A 56 3.72 -18.55 5.03
C VAL A 56 3.17 -18.33 3.62
N ALA A 57 3.39 -17.17 3.03
CA ALA A 57 2.87 -16.80 1.71
C ALA A 57 3.38 -17.69 0.57
N LYS A 58 4.52 -18.37 0.73
CA LYS A 58 5.02 -19.34 -0.28
C LYS A 58 4.09 -20.52 -0.49
N GLY A 59 3.26 -20.84 0.50
CA GLY A 59 2.28 -21.92 0.40
C GLY A 59 1.02 -21.53 -0.38
N GLU A 60 0.82 -20.24 -0.68
CA GLU A 60 -0.37 -19.68 -1.33
C GLU A 60 -1.70 -20.01 -0.64
N ILE A 61 -1.61 -20.50 0.61
CA ILE A 61 -2.75 -20.86 1.47
C ILE A 61 -2.66 -20.02 2.74
N VAL A 62 -3.67 -19.19 2.97
CA VAL A 62 -3.78 -18.37 4.19
C VAL A 62 -5.19 -18.49 4.76
N ARG A 63 -5.27 -18.96 6.00
CA ARG A 63 -6.52 -19.14 6.74
C ARG A 63 -6.78 -18.02 7.74
N ALA A 64 -5.75 -17.31 8.15
CA ALA A 64 -5.93 -16.17 9.04
C ALA A 64 -4.83 -15.12 8.84
N VAL A 65 -5.17 -13.89 9.15
CA VAL A 65 -4.21 -12.81 9.33
C VAL A 65 -4.48 -12.07 10.63
N VAL A 66 -3.45 -11.92 11.43
CA VAL A 66 -3.47 -11.09 12.63
C VAL A 66 -2.67 -9.82 12.37
N LEU A 67 -3.27 -8.67 12.70
CA LEU A 67 -2.61 -7.37 12.52
C LEU A 67 -2.64 -6.61 13.84
N ASN A 68 -1.49 -6.07 14.24
CA ASN A 68 -1.42 -5.17 15.39
C ASN A 68 -0.84 -3.81 14.99
N SER A 69 -1.28 -2.78 15.71
CA SER A 69 -0.72 -1.44 15.67
C SER A 69 -0.29 -0.98 17.06
N GLY A 70 0.78 -0.18 17.14
CA GLY A 70 1.39 0.23 18.42
C GLY A 70 2.84 -0.23 18.59
N GLY A 71 3.26 -1.25 17.84
CA GLY A 71 4.64 -1.72 17.77
C GLY A 71 4.91 -2.40 16.44
N ALA A 72 6.03 -2.09 15.80
CA ALA A 72 6.39 -2.62 14.48
C ALA A 72 7.01 -4.01 14.55
N ASN A 73 7.52 -4.40 15.71
CA ASN A 73 8.34 -5.61 15.85
C ASN A 73 9.48 -5.68 14.81
N ALA A 74 10.10 -4.53 14.57
CA ALA A 74 11.23 -4.34 13.67
C ALA A 74 12.48 -3.99 14.47
N CYS A 75 13.65 -4.46 14.07
CA CYS A 75 14.91 -4.32 14.78
C CYS A 75 14.88 -4.87 16.22
N THR A 76 14.12 -5.93 16.45
CA THR A 76 13.87 -6.57 17.75
C THR A 76 14.66 -7.88 17.93
N GLY A 77 15.52 -8.22 16.96
CA GLY A 77 16.39 -9.37 17.01
C GLY A 77 15.64 -10.73 17.05
N PRO A 78 16.29 -11.78 17.55
CA PRO A 78 15.68 -13.12 17.62
C PRO A 78 14.40 -13.18 18.47
N GLN A 79 14.30 -12.36 19.52
CA GLN A 79 13.10 -12.32 20.36
C GLN A 79 11.88 -11.87 19.57
N GLY A 80 12.01 -10.82 18.73
CA GLY A 80 10.89 -10.36 17.90
C GLY A 80 10.39 -11.41 16.91
N PHE A 81 11.29 -12.27 16.40
CA PHE A 81 10.88 -13.42 15.57
C PHE A 81 10.17 -14.49 16.41
N ALA A 82 10.64 -14.79 17.61
CA ALA A 82 9.98 -15.71 18.53
C ALA A 82 8.57 -15.21 18.92
N ASP A 83 8.41 -13.90 19.16
CA ASP A 83 7.13 -13.27 19.46
C ASP A 83 6.15 -13.38 18.29
N THR A 84 6.66 -13.23 17.06
CA THR A 84 5.85 -13.40 15.83
C THR A 84 5.38 -14.85 15.69
N HIS A 85 6.29 -15.81 15.90
CA HIS A 85 5.98 -17.24 15.85
C HIS A 85 4.94 -17.62 16.93
N MET A 86 5.12 -17.15 18.16
CA MET A 86 4.17 -17.35 19.26
C MET A 86 2.79 -16.81 18.91
N THR A 87 2.71 -15.64 18.27
CA THR A 87 1.44 -15.06 17.82
C THR A 87 0.74 -15.96 16.81
N ALA A 88 1.48 -16.46 15.81
CA ALA A 88 0.94 -17.36 14.79
C ALA A 88 0.50 -18.72 15.38
N GLU A 89 1.28 -19.29 16.28
CA GLU A 89 0.93 -20.53 17.00
C GLU A 89 -0.35 -20.36 17.81
N HIS A 90 -0.45 -19.25 18.55
CA HIS A 90 -1.63 -18.99 19.38
C HIS A 90 -2.90 -18.82 18.53
N VAL A 91 -2.83 -18.07 17.43
CA VAL A 91 -3.95 -17.97 16.47
C VAL A 91 -4.29 -19.35 15.88
N GLY A 92 -3.27 -20.15 15.53
CA GLY A 92 -3.46 -21.51 15.03
C GLY A 92 -4.23 -22.38 16.02
N GLN A 93 -3.91 -22.30 17.32
CA GLN A 93 -4.61 -23.03 18.39
C GLN A 93 -6.06 -22.55 18.54
N LEU A 94 -6.31 -21.23 18.54
CA LEU A 94 -7.64 -20.67 18.70
C LEU A 94 -8.60 -21.01 17.55
N LEU A 95 -8.09 -21.05 16.33
CA LEU A 95 -8.90 -21.29 15.13
C LEU A 95 -8.85 -22.75 14.64
N GLY A 96 -7.99 -23.60 15.21
CA GLY A 96 -7.81 -24.98 14.75
C GLY A 96 -7.16 -25.05 13.36
N VAL A 97 -6.21 -24.15 13.07
CA VAL A 97 -5.48 -24.08 11.79
C VAL A 97 -3.98 -24.20 12.01
N SER A 98 -3.24 -24.53 10.95
CA SER A 98 -1.78 -24.57 11.03
C SER A 98 -1.21 -23.16 11.25
N PRO A 99 -0.23 -22.97 12.15
CA PRO A 99 0.51 -21.70 12.23
C PRO A 99 1.14 -21.27 10.91
N GLY A 100 1.53 -22.23 10.08
CA GLY A 100 2.04 -21.99 8.71
C GLY A 100 1.01 -21.48 7.71
N GLU A 101 -0.25 -21.30 8.12
CA GLU A 101 -1.34 -20.71 7.35
C GLU A 101 -1.80 -19.35 7.95
N VAL A 102 -1.04 -18.83 8.93
CA VAL A 102 -1.33 -17.58 9.63
C VAL A 102 -0.31 -16.51 9.25
N ILE A 103 -0.77 -15.46 8.62
CA ILE A 103 0.01 -14.23 8.35
C ILE A 103 0.00 -13.36 9.61
N VAL A 104 1.15 -12.78 9.94
CA VAL A 104 1.30 -11.81 11.03
C VAL A 104 1.77 -10.48 10.47
N CYS A 105 1.06 -9.41 10.79
CA CYS A 105 1.40 -8.04 10.40
C CYS A 105 1.48 -7.14 11.63
N SER A 106 2.54 -6.36 11.74
CA SER A 106 2.73 -5.40 12.83
C SER A 106 3.07 -4.03 12.28
N THR A 107 2.67 -2.97 12.97
CA THR A 107 3.01 -1.59 12.62
C THR A 107 3.07 -0.72 13.88
N GLY A 108 3.91 0.32 13.85
CA GLY A 108 4.12 1.25 14.98
C GLY A 108 5.59 1.53 15.22
N LEU A 109 5.99 1.66 16.47
CA LEU A 109 7.37 1.98 16.87
C LEU A 109 8.35 0.87 16.50
N ILE A 110 9.52 1.27 15.99
CA ILE A 110 10.65 0.40 15.64
C ILE A 110 11.59 0.30 16.86
N GLY A 111 12.16 -0.88 17.09
CA GLY A 111 13.17 -1.11 18.15
C GLY A 111 12.59 -1.50 19.51
N GLU A 112 11.27 -1.65 19.61
CA GLU A 112 10.60 -2.06 20.84
C GLU A 112 9.98 -3.46 20.70
N LEU A 113 10.15 -4.30 21.71
CA LEU A 113 9.49 -5.60 21.80
C LEU A 113 8.00 -5.43 22.03
N LEU A 114 7.20 -6.31 21.45
CA LEU A 114 5.76 -6.31 21.64
C LEU A 114 5.39 -6.79 23.07
N PRO A 115 4.38 -6.21 23.72
CA PRO A 115 3.88 -6.69 25.00
C PRO A 115 3.03 -7.96 24.78
N MET A 116 3.67 -9.11 24.62
CA MET A 116 3.05 -10.36 24.19
C MET A 116 1.89 -10.80 25.07
N SER A 117 1.94 -10.57 26.39
CA SER A 117 0.82 -10.87 27.28
C SER A 117 -0.48 -10.16 26.88
N LYS A 118 -0.38 -8.92 26.39
CA LYS A 118 -1.53 -8.15 25.90
C LYS A 118 -2.04 -8.67 24.55
N ILE A 119 -1.13 -9.05 23.65
CA ILE A 119 -1.50 -9.64 22.35
C ILE A 119 -2.25 -10.95 22.55
N ILE A 120 -1.70 -11.86 23.36
CA ILE A 120 -2.31 -13.16 23.64
C ILE A 120 -3.70 -13.00 24.29
N ALA A 121 -3.81 -12.17 25.36
CA ALA A 121 -5.10 -11.91 26.00
C ALA A 121 -6.12 -11.23 25.04
N GLY A 122 -5.64 -10.36 24.15
CA GLY A 122 -6.46 -9.75 23.12
C GLY A 122 -6.99 -10.78 22.13
N LEU A 123 -6.16 -11.69 21.65
CA LEU A 123 -6.54 -12.78 20.75
C LEU A 123 -7.54 -13.74 21.41
N ASP A 124 -7.32 -14.12 22.67
CA ASP A 124 -8.27 -14.92 23.45
C ASP A 124 -9.66 -14.27 23.52
N SER A 125 -9.68 -12.95 23.61
CA SER A 125 -10.93 -12.17 23.69
C SER A 125 -11.67 -12.05 22.37
N ILE A 126 -10.94 -11.92 21.24
CA ILE A 126 -11.59 -11.65 19.93
C ILE A 126 -11.90 -12.93 19.15
N ALA A 127 -11.14 -14.01 19.29
CA ALA A 127 -11.37 -15.25 18.54
C ALA A 127 -12.81 -15.82 18.72
N PRO A 128 -13.40 -15.84 19.94
CA PRO A 128 -14.76 -16.34 20.12
C PRO A 128 -15.86 -15.46 19.54
N VAL A 129 -15.56 -14.19 19.22
CA VAL A 129 -16.56 -13.19 18.76
C VAL A 129 -16.35 -12.74 17.32
N LEU A 130 -15.57 -13.49 16.55
CA LEU A 130 -15.40 -13.26 15.12
C LEU A 130 -16.74 -13.30 14.39
N ASP A 131 -17.06 -12.26 13.60
CA ASP A 131 -18.28 -12.18 12.80
C ASP A 131 -18.01 -11.57 11.40
N ASP A 132 -19.05 -11.49 10.59
CA ASP A 132 -18.96 -10.96 9.21
C ASP A 132 -19.11 -9.44 9.11
N MET A 133 -19.21 -8.73 10.23
CA MET A 133 -19.44 -7.28 10.29
C MET A 133 -18.21 -6.45 10.61
N GLY A 134 -17.05 -7.08 10.83
CA GLY A 134 -15.84 -6.46 11.38
C GLY A 134 -14.99 -5.64 10.42
N LEU A 135 -15.38 -5.41 9.15
CA LEU A 135 -14.53 -4.71 8.16
C LEU A 135 -14.10 -3.31 8.63
N GLN A 136 -15.04 -2.52 9.16
CA GLN A 136 -14.80 -1.16 9.65
C GLN A 136 -13.86 -1.13 10.86
N THR A 137 -14.10 -2.02 11.83
CA THR A 137 -13.28 -2.08 13.06
C THR A 137 -11.89 -2.62 12.77
N SER A 138 -11.74 -3.55 11.81
CA SER A 138 -10.43 -4.01 11.36
C SER A 138 -9.62 -2.89 10.69
N ALA A 139 -10.25 -2.06 9.85
CA ALA A 139 -9.59 -0.90 9.27
C ALA A 139 -9.15 0.13 10.33
N GLN A 140 -9.96 0.32 11.39
CA GLN A 140 -9.60 1.20 12.51
C GLN A 140 -8.47 0.64 13.38
N ALA A 141 -8.46 -0.68 13.62
CA ALA A 141 -7.47 -1.33 14.49
C ALA A 141 -6.05 -1.27 13.93
N ILE A 142 -5.89 -1.20 12.61
CA ILE A 142 -4.58 -1.14 11.97
C ILE A 142 -4.02 0.29 11.83
N MET A 143 -4.81 1.34 12.07
CA MET A 143 -4.36 2.74 11.99
C MET A 143 -3.22 3.03 12.96
N THR A 144 -2.32 3.95 12.56
CA THR A 144 -1.28 4.51 13.44
C THR A 144 -1.43 6.03 13.54
N THR A 145 -0.81 6.78 12.64
CA THR A 145 -0.93 8.22 12.49
C THR A 145 -2.00 8.61 11.46
N ASP A 146 -2.67 7.62 10.91
CA ASP A 146 -3.81 7.80 10.00
C ASP A 146 -4.91 8.62 10.66
N SER A 147 -5.52 9.56 9.93
CA SER A 147 -6.64 10.36 10.44
C SER A 147 -8.00 9.70 10.19
N VAL A 148 -8.08 8.82 9.19
CA VAL A 148 -9.28 8.09 8.80
C VAL A 148 -8.99 6.63 8.44
N PRO A 149 -9.90 5.69 8.72
CA PRO A 149 -9.80 4.32 8.23
C PRO A 149 -9.96 4.29 6.70
N LYS A 150 -9.16 3.46 6.02
CA LYS A 150 -9.17 3.35 4.56
C LYS A 150 -9.80 2.03 4.16
N ILE A 151 -10.87 2.10 3.39
CA ILE A 151 -11.68 0.96 2.96
C ILE A 151 -12.05 1.15 1.50
N ALA A 152 -11.97 0.07 0.72
CA ALA A 152 -12.47 0.03 -0.65
C ALA A 152 -13.25 -1.26 -0.87
N THR A 153 -14.31 -1.18 -1.66
CA THR A 153 -15.15 -2.33 -2.04
C THR A 153 -15.42 -2.34 -3.53
N ALA A 154 -15.60 -3.51 -4.09
CA ALA A 154 -16.05 -3.73 -5.46
C ALA A 154 -16.92 -4.99 -5.50
N ALA A 155 -17.72 -5.13 -6.55
CA ALA A 155 -18.51 -6.33 -6.82
C ALA A 155 -18.38 -6.72 -8.28
N PHE A 156 -18.48 -8.03 -8.56
CA PHE A 156 -18.42 -8.60 -9.91
C PHE A 156 -19.26 -9.86 -9.98
N ASP A 157 -20.31 -9.85 -10.80
CA ASP A 157 -21.21 -11.00 -11.05
C ASP A 157 -21.74 -11.72 -9.80
N GLY A 158 -21.91 -10.98 -8.71
CA GLY A 158 -22.37 -11.52 -7.41
C GLY A 158 -21.23 -11.89 -6.45
N ALA A 159 -19.97 -11.86 -6.87
CA ALA A 159 -18.84 -11.92 -5.95
C ALA A 159 -18.52 -10.54 -5.38
N GLU A 160 -18.09 -10.50 -4.14
CA GLU A 160 -17.71 -9.28 -3.41
C GLU A 160 -16.19 -9.20 -3.21
N PHE A 161 -15.69 -7.97 -3.26
CA PHE A 161 -14.31 -7.63 -2.95
C PHE A 161 -14.31 -6.51 -1.90
N ALA A 162 -13.52 -6.68 -0.87
CA ALA A 162 -13.32 -5.67 0.16
C ALA A 162 -11.84 -5.57 0.52
N GLY A 163 -11.35 -4.35 0.68
CA GLY A 163 -9.98 -4.10 1.09
C GLY A 163 -9.90 -3.07 2.20
N ILE A 164 -8.95 -3.25 3.08
CA ILE A 164 -8.56 -2.28 4.10
C ILE A 164 -7.08 -1.93 3.94
N ALA A 165 -6.72 -0.70 4.27
CA ALA A 165 -5.33 -0.27 4.30
C ALA A 165 -5.08 0.74 5.42
N LYS A 166 -3.81 0.81 5.86
CA LYS A 166 -3.31 1.87 6.73
C LYS A 166 -1.98 2.40 6.21
N GLY A 167 -1.72 3.67 6.45
CA GLY A 167 -0.49 4.36 6.12
C GLY A 167 -0.73 5.86 6.01
N ALA A 168 0.17 6.65 6.62
CA ALA A 168 0.18 8.11 6.53
C ALA A 168 1.61 8.65 6.44
N GLY A 169 2.62 8.00 7.05
CA GLY A 169 4.04 8.35 6.98
C GLY A 169 4.89 7.24 6.36
N MET A 170 6.10 7.56 5.94
CA MET A 170 7.00 6.69 5.17
C MET A 170 6.35 6.12 3.90
N LEU A 171 5.61 6.95 3.17
CA LEU A 171 4.92 6.58 1.92
C LEU A 171 5.91 6.60 0.75
N ALA A 172 6.47 5.44 0.37
CA ALA A 172 7.44 5.29 -0.71
C ALA A 172 7.26 3.95 -1.46
N PRO A 173 7.76 3.83 -2.70
CA PRO A 173 7.60 2.62 -3.52
C PRO A 173 8.11 1.35 -2.83
N ALA A 174 7.56 0.21 -3.23
CA ALA A 174 7.72 -1.08 -2.59
C ALA A 174 6.99 -1.17 -1.24
N LEU A 175 5.76 -0.65 -1.23
CA LEU A 175 4.79 -0.68 -0.15
C LEU A 175 5.19 0.24 1.02
N ALA A 176 4.67 1.44 0.98
CA ALA A 176 4.97 2.53 1.92
C ALA A 176 4.32 2.33 3.28
N THR A 177 5.04 2.16 4.38
CA THR A 177 4.57 1.88 5.78
C THR A 177 3.11 1.44 5.86
N MET A 178 2.80 0.49 5.00
CA MET A 178 1.45 0.10 4.67
C MET A 178 1.20 -1.33 5.12
N LEU A 179 0.10 -1.52 5.77
CA LEU A 179 -0.55 -2.82 5.87
C LEU A 179 -1.85 -2.73 5.07
N SER A 180 -2.07 -3.70 4.20
CA SER A 180 -3.32 -3.81 3.46
C SER A 180 -3.75 -5.25 3.35
N VAL A 181 -5.04 -5.52 3.52
CA VAL A 181 -5.65 -6.82 3.32
C VAL A 181 -6.81 -6.66 2.36
N ILE A 182 -6.76 -7.38 1.25
CA ILE A 182 -7.84 -7.46 0.27
C ILE A 182 -8.46 -8.86 0.34
N MET A 183 -9.77 -8.92 0.42
CA MET A 183 -10.55 -10.15 0.56
C MET A 183 -11.56 -10.26 -0.56
N THR A 184 -11.83 -11.49 -1.03
CA THR A 184 -12.92 -11.77 -1.97
C THR A 184 -13.54 -13.13 -1.68
N ASP A 185 -14.82 -13.27 -1.94
CA ASP A 185 -15.52 -14.56 -1.93
C ASP A 185 -15.52 -15.26 -3.30
N ALA A 186 -14.88 -14.67 -4.30
CA ALA A 186 -14.73 -15.28 -5.63
C ALA A 186 -13.78 -16.49 -5.62
N VAL A 187 -13.98 -17.38 -6.58
CA VAL A 187 -13.03 -18.43 -6.96
C VAL A 187 -12.01 -17.82 -7.92
N VAL A 188 -10.72 -17.93 -7.60
CA VAL A 188 -9.63 -17.35 -8.38
C VAL A 188 -8.64 -18.41 -8.86
N SER A 189 -7.93 -18.12 -9.97
CA SER A 189 -6.98 -19.04 -10.56
C SER A 189 -5.67 -19.16 -9.77
N ASP A 190 -4.81 -20.12 -10.13
CA ASP A 190 -3.46 -20.29 -9.58
C ASP A 190 -2.50 -19.15 -9.96
N LYS A 191 -2.91 -18.26 -10.87
CA LYS A 191 -2.13 -17.05 -11.21
C LYS A 191 -2.41 -15.86 -10.31
N ALA A 192 -3.14 -16.04 -9.23
CA ALA A 192 -3.52 -14.96 -8.31
C ALA A 192 -2.29 -14.16 -7.83
N GLN A 193 -1.15 -14.81 -7.53
CA GLN A 193 0.08 -14.13 -7.11
C GLN A 193 0.63 -13.21 -8.22
N GLU A 194 0.70 -13.67 -9.46
CA GLU A 194 1.21 -12.86 -10.58
C GLU A 194 0.29 -11.68 -10.88
N ILE A 195 -1.01 -11.91 -10.86
CA ILE A 195 -2.04 -10.88 -11.11
C ILE A 195 -1.98 -9.82 -10.01
N PHE A 196 -1.91 -10.26 -8.75
CA PHE A 196 -1.83 -9.37 -7.60
C PHE A 196 -0.55 -8.53 -7.60
N GLN A 197 0.60 -9.12 -7.97
CA GLN A 197 1.86 -8.39 -8.13
C GLN A 197 1.72 -7.28 -9.18
N ARG A 198 1.14 -7.57 -10.36
CA ARG A 198 0.94 -6.53 -11.39
C ARG A 198 0.00 -5.42 -10.93
N ALA A 199 -1.08 -5.77 -10.21
CA ALA A 199 -1.99 -4.78 -9.65
C ALA A 199 -1.30 -3.87 -8.62
N THR A 200 -0.52 -4.44 -7.71
CA THR A 200 0.24 -3.67 -6.70
C THR A 200 1.33 -2.82 -7.33
N ASP A 201 2.01 -3.29 -8.38
CA ASP A 201 3.04 -2.53 -9.09
C ASP A 201 2.50 -1.27 -9.78
N ARG A 202 1.21 -1.30 -10.17
CA ARG A 202 0.55 -0.19 -10.85
C ARG A 202 -0.30 0.69 -9.94
N THR A 203 -0.41 0.34 -8.66
CA THR A 203 -1.19 1.10 -7.67
C THR A 203 -0.31 1.55 -6.50
N TYR A 204 -0.12 0.73 -5.50
CA TYR A 204 0.66 1.06 -4.30
C TYR A 204 2.12 1.43 -4.63
N ASN A 205 2.76 0.69 -5.54
CA ASN A 205 4.13 0.98 -5.96
C ASN A 205 4.28 2.25 -6.82
N ARG A 206 3.18 2.96 -7.09
CA ARG A 206 3.17 4.29 -7.73
C ARG A 206 3.11 5.45 -6.73
N ILE A 207 3.08 5.16 -5.43
CA ILE A 207 3.19 6.17 -4.36
C ILE A 207 4.66 6.35 -4.02
N ASP A 208 5.16 7.59 -4.00
CA ASP A 208 6.54 7.90 -3.57
C ASP A 208 6.63 9.26 -2.89
N SER A 209 5.94 9.42 -1.75
CA SER A 209 5.91 10.68 -1.02
C SER A 209 7.20 10.95 -0.25
N ASP A 210 7.81 9.93 0.36
CA ASP A 210 8.84 10.10 1.38
C ASP A 210 10.21 9.53 0.98
N GLY A 211 10.30 8.81 -0.16
CA GLY A 211 11.54 8.24 -0.69
C GLY A 211 12.20 7.17 0.20
N CYS A 212 11.53 6.78 1.29
CA CYS A 212 11.99 5.81 2.26
C CYS A 212 10.95 4.71 2.44
N THR A 213 11.33 3.47 2.14
CA THR A 213 10.47 2.28 2.32
C THR A 213 10.43 1.87 3.79
N SER A 214 9.27 1.37 4.23
CA SER A 214 9.10 0.82 5.57
C SER A 214 9.74 -0.57 5.72
N THR A 215 9.98 -0.96 6.96
CA THR A 215 10.48 -2.28 7.37
C THR A 215 9.39 -3.36 7.37
N ASN A 216 8.10 -2.96 7.37
CA ASN A 216 6.97 -3.82 7.73
C ASN A 216 5.95 -4.03 6.61
N ASP A 217 6.07 -3.34 5.47
CA ASP A 217 5.02 -3.33 4.46
C ASP A 217 4.59 -4.73 4.05
N THR A 218 3.28 -4.94 4.10
CA THR A 218 2.63 -6.19 3.70
C THR A 218 1.31 -5.86 3.04
N VAL A 219 1.12 -6.32 1.82
CA VAL A 219 -0.17 -6.32 1.12
C VAL A 219 -0.56 -7.77 0.88
N LEU A 220 -1.68 -8.18 1.47
CA LEU A 220 -2.21 -9.53 1.41
C LEU A 220 -3.51 -9.55 0.60
N PHE A 221 -3.64 -10.50 -0.29
CA PHE A 221 -4.88 -10.86 -0.96
C PHE A 221 -5.32 -12.25 -0.50
N MET A 222 -6.59 -12.43 -0.18
CA MET A 222 -7.19 -13.68 0.27
C MET A 222 -8.50 -13.93 -0.49
N ALA A 223 -8.70 -15.14 -0.98
CA ALA A 223 -9.93 -15.58 -1.63
C ALA A 223 -10.52 -16.79 -0.90
N SER A 224 -11.81 -16.71 -0.54
CA SER A 224 -12.52 -17.79 0.14
C SER A 224 -13.24 -18.75 -0.81
N GLY A 225 -13.54 -18.32 -2.04
CA GLY A 225 -14.32 -19.10 -3.00
C GLY A 225 -15.79 -19.29 -2.59
N ALA A 226 -16.25 -18.65 -1.51
CA ALA A 226 -17.54 -18.95 -0.90
C ALA A 226 -18.76 -18.56 -1.75
N SER A 227 -18.63 -17.59 -2.66
CA SER A 227 -19.70 -17.24 -3.61
C SER A 227 -19.87 -18.27 -4.74
N GLY A 228 -18.83 -19.09 -5.00
CA GLY A 228 -18.79 -20.00 -6.14
C GLY A 228 -18.62 -19.30 -7.51
N VAL A 229 -18.54 -17.97 -7.52
CA VAL A 229 -18.35 -17.18 -8.75
C VAL A 229 -16.90 -17.28 -9.20
N VAL A 230 -16.67 -17.82 -10.39
CA VAL A 230 -15.32 -17.90 -10.99
C VAL A 230 -15.01 -16.59 -11.70
N VAL A 231 -13.95 -15.92 -11.28
CA VAL A 231 -13.48 -14.67 -11.89
C VAL A 231 -12.31 -14.96 -12.84
N SER A 232 -12.38 -14.44 -14.07
CA SER A 232 -11.30 -14.61 -15.05
C SER A 232 -10.04 -13.86 -14.60
N ASP A 233 -8.84 -14.28 -15.08
CA ASP A 233 -7.58 -13.61 -14.80
C ASP A 233 -7.61 -12.11 -15.16
N HIS A 234 -8.23 -11.79 -16.30
CA HIS A 234 -8.38 -10.42 -16.79
C HIS A 234 -9.27 -9.57 -15.87
N ASP A 235 -10.43 -10.10 -15.49
CA ASP A 235 -11.37 -9.39 -14.63
C ASP A 235 -10.81 -9.25 -13.22
N LEU A 236 -10.15 -10.29 -12.70
CA LEU A 236 -9.46 -10.23 -11.39
C LEU A 236 -8.43 -9.09 -11.37
N GLU A 237 -7.57 -8.99 -12.41
CA GLU A 237 -6.60 -7.90 -12.50
C GLU A 237 -7.26 -6.53 -12.48
N LYS A 238 -8.33 -6.35 -13.27
CA LYS A 238 -9.10 -5.11 -13.34
C LYS A 238 -9.74 -4.71 -12.01
N ILE A 239 -10.33 -5.68 -11.30
CA ILE A 239 -10.97 -5.44 -10.01
C ILE A 239 -9.92 -5.11 -8.96
N LEU A 240 -8.82 -5.87 -8.90
CA LEU A 240 -7.70 -5.60 -7.99
C LEU A 240 -7.09 -4.23 -8.26
N MET A 241 -6.92 -3.83 -9.53
CA MET A 241 -6.50 -2.47 -9.89
C MET A 241 -7.46 -1.41 -9.34
N THR A 242 -8.76 -1.66 -9.36
CA THR A 242 -9.77 -0.74 -8.84
C THR A 242 -9.71 -0.64 -7.31
N VAL A 243 -9.70 -1.76 -6.60
CA VAL A 243 -9.67 -1.79 -5.12
C VAL A 243 -8.35 -1.25 -4.58
N CYS A 244 -7.23 -1.77 -5.07
CA CYS A 244 -5.89 -1.30 -4.65
C CYS A 244 -5.65 0.16 -5.05
N GLY A 245 -6.15 0.59 -6.22
CA GLY A 245 -6.06 1.97 -6.68
C GLY A 245 -6.82 2.93 -5.77
N SER A 246 -8.05 2.58 -5.38
CA SER A 246 -8.85 3.36 -4.42
C SER A 246 -8.16 3.47 -3.06
N LEU A 247 -7.61 2.37 -2.54
CA LEU A 247 -6.86 2.37 -1.27
C LEU A 247 -5.59 3.22 -1.39
N ALA A 248 -4.86 3.13 -2.50
CA ALA A 248 -3.67 3.94 -2.77
C ALA A 248 -3.99 5.44 -2.79
N GLU A 249 -5.12 5.84 -3.37
CA GLU A 249 -5.57 7.24 -3.36
C GLU A 249 -5.93 7.73 -1.95
N GLN A 250 -6.59 6.89 -1.14
CA GLN A 250 -6.90 7.21 0.25
C GLN A 250 -5.63 7.37 1.11
N LEU A 251 -4.60 6.53 0.87
CA LEU A 251 -3.28 6.66 1.53
C LEU A 251 -2.62 8.00 1.20
N ILE A 252 -2.62 8.40 -0.07
CA ILE A 252 -2.04 9.68 -0.53
C ILE A 252 -2.82 10.87 0.05
N ALA A 253 -4.14 10.79 0.08
CA ALA A 253 -5.00 11.87 0.59
C ALA A 253 -4.78 12.12 2.08
N ASP A 254 -4.46 11.08 2.85
CA ASP A 254 -4.25 11.09 4.30
C ASP A 254 -2.75 11.12 4.71
N ALA A 255 -1.85 11.42 3.78
CA ALA A 255 -0.41 11.48 4.09
C ALA A 255 -0.11 12.58 5.12
N GLU A 256 0.74 12.28 6.11
CA GLU A 256 1.12 13.20 7.19
C GLU A 256 1.58 14.55 6.68
N GLY A 257 0.97 15.63 7.20
CA GLY A 257 1.32 17.02 6.84
C GLY A 257 1.05 17.37 5.37
N SER A 258 0.24 16.58 4.65
CA SER A 258 -0.04 16.80 3.24
C SER A 258 -0.86 18.08 3.00
N THR A 259 -0.28 19.02 2.26
CA THR A 259 -0.96 20.23 1.76
C THR A 259 -1.29 20.13 0.27
N LYS A 260 -0.54 19.31 -0.47
CA LYS A 260 -0.68 19.08 -1.90
C LYS A 260 -0.71 17.59 -2.22
N THR A 261 -1.45 17.22 -3.24
CA THR A 261 -1.34 15.95 -3.93
C THR A 261 -0.70 16.23 -5.30
N VAL A 262 0.39 15.55 -5.61
CA VAL A 262 1.09 15.76 -6.89
C VAL A 262 1.00 14.50 -7.73
N ALA A 263 0.55 14.62 -8.97
CA ALA A 263 0.57 13.57 -9.97
C ALA A 263 1.67 13.86 -11.01
N ILE A 264 2.71 13.04 -11.04
CA ILE A 264 3.81 13.14 -11.99
C ILE A 264 3.59 12.09 -13.06
N LYS A 265 3.15 12.52 -14.23
CA LYS A 265 2.84 11.68 -15.39
C LYS A 265 3.99 11.74 -16.38
N VAL A 266 4.64 10.63 -16.62
CA VAL A 266 5.69 10.48 -17.62
C VAL A 266 5.13 9.75 -18.82
N LEU A 267 5.29 10.36 -20.01
CA LEU A 267 4.74 9.89 -21.29
C LEU A 267 5.85 9.54 -22.26
N ASN A 268 5.50 8.71 -23.23
CA ASN A 268 6.33 8.37 -24.38
C ASN A 268 7.76 7.94 -24.02
N ALA A 269 7.89 7.22 -22.89
CA ALA A 269 9.14 6.62 -22.46
C ALA A 269 9.46 5.35 -23.29
N SER A 270 10.72 4.93 -23.32
CA SER A 270 11.17 3.71 -23.99
C SER A 270 10.60 2.44 -23.36
N SER A 271 10.36 2.47 -22.03
CA SER A 271 9.74 1.40 -21.25
C SER A 271 8.94 1.94 -20.06
N GLU A 272 8.01 1.14 -19.52
CA GLU A 272 7.30 1.48 -18.29
C GLU A 272 8.26 1.65 -17.11
N LYS A 273 9.35 0.88 -17.08
CA LYS A 273 10.43 1.00 -16.09
C LYS A 273 11.07 2.38 -16.13
N ASP A 274 11.42 2.87 -17.31
CA ASP A 274 12.04 4.20 -17.48
C ASP A 274 11.06 5.31 -17.09
N ALA A 275 9.78 5.18 -17.47
CA ALA A 275 8.76 6.13 -17.05
C ALA A 275 8.61 6.21 -15.52
N VAL A 276 8.66 5.07 -14.84
CA VAL A 276 8.62 4.99 -13.37
C VAL A 276 9.87 5.62 -12.74
N GLU A 277 11.04 5.34 -13.29
CA GLU A 277 12.32 5.86 -12.77
C GLU A 277 12.36 7.39 -12.86
N VAL A 278 11.99 7.96 -13.99
CA VAL A 278 11.88 9.42 -14.17
C VAL A 278 10.86 10.02 -13.20
N GLY A 279 9.68 9.43 -13.10
CA GLY A 279 8.66 9.88 -12.15
C GLY A 279 9.12 9.86 -10.69
N ARG A 280 9.85 8.81 -10.29
CA ARG A 280 10.43 8.68 -8.93
C ARG A 280 11.55 9.69 -8.68
N ALA A 281 12.43 9.93 -9.66
CA ALA A 281 13.46 10.94 -9.54
C ALA A 281 12.85 12.32 -9.25
N CYS A 282 11.76 12.67 -9.94
CA CYS A 282 11.01 13.89 -9.66
C CYS A 282 10.32 13.85 -8.28
N ALA A 283 9.66 12.75 -7.93
CA ALA A 283 8.93 12.58 -6.67
C ALA A 283 9.83 12.74 -5.43
N ARG A 284 11.08 12.30 -5.51
CA ARG A 284 12.08 12.34 -4.42
C ARG A 284 12.88 13.64 -4.37
N ASN A 285 12.72 14.51 -5.36
CA ASN A 285 13.54 15.72 -5.46
C ASN A 285 13.04 16.82 -4.51
N ASN A 286 13.82 17.11 -3.47
CA ASN A 286 13.47 18.11 -2.45
C ASN A 286 13.35 19.53 -3.01
N LEU A 287 14.16 19.90 -4.01
CA LEU A 287 14.07 21.24 -4.63
C LEU A 287 12.76 21.38 -5.41
N LEU A 288 12.31 20.33 -6.10
CA LEU A 288 11.03 20.33 -6.80
C LEU A 288 9.87 20.39 -5.80
N LYS A 289 9.92 19.58 -4.73
CA LYS A 289 8.89 19.61 -3.66
C LYS A 289 8.79 21.01 -3.02
N ALA A 290 9.91 21.64 -2.71
CA ALA A 290 9.95 23.01 -2.15
C ALA A 290 9.31 24.04 -3.11
N ALA A 291 9.54 23.93 -4.43
CA ALA A 291 8.91 24.79 -5.42
C ALA A 291 7.40 24.61 -5.44
N ILE A 292 6.92 23.36 -5.47
CA ILE A 292 5.48 23.03 -5.47
C ILE A 292 4.82 23.55 -4.20
N PHE A 293 5.44 23.33 -3.03
CA PHE A 293 4.95 23.83 -1.74
C PHE A 293 4.85 25.35 -1.70
N GLY A 294 5.87 26.04 -2.24
CA GLY A 294 5.93 27.50 -2.34
C GLY A 294 5.08 28.10 -3.44
N GLY A 295 4.36 27.28 -4.22
CA GLY A 295 3.53 27.78 -5.35
C GLY A 295 4.35 28.27 -6.55
N ASP A 296 5.65 27.90 -6.66
CA ASP A 296 6.52 28.27 -7.80
C ASP A 296 6.44 27.22 -8.91
N PRO A 297 5.87 27.54 -10.09
CA PRO A 297 5.80 26.62 -11.22
C PRO A 297 7.18 26.47 -11.91
N ASN A 298 8.11 25.86 -11.23
CA ASN A 298 9.51 25.78 -11.62
C ASN A 298 9.82 24.56 -12.48
N TRP A 299 9.52 24.64 -13.78
CA TRP A 299 9.80 23.58 -14.72
C TRP A 299 11.31 23.24 -14.86
N GLY A 300 12.20 24.20 -14.57
CA GLY A 300 13.64 23.96 -14.56
C GLY A 300 14.04 22.93 -13.47
N ARG A 301 13.37 22.96 -12.31
CA ARG A 301 13.56 21.93 -11.26
C ARG A 301 13.00 20.58 -11.67
N VAL A 302 11.96 20.55 -12.51
CA VAL A 302 11.48 19.29 -13.11
C VAL A 302 12.55 18.69 -14.00
N LEU A 303 13.11 19.44 -14.95
CA LEU A 303 14.19 18.95 -15.83
C LEU A 303 15.44 18.56 -15.04
N ALA A 304 15.81 19.35 -14.04
CA ALA A 304 16.94 19.02 -13.18
C ALA A 304 16.73 17.67 -12.44
N ALA A 305 15.52 17.37 -12.00
CA ALA A 305 15.18 16.08 -11.40
C ALA A 305 15.18 14.95 -12.43
N VAL A 306 14.56 15.15 -13.60
CA VAL A 306 14.55 14.20 -14.72
C VAL A 306 15.97 13.79 -15.09
N GLY A 307 16.90 14.75 -15.18
CA GLY A 307 18.32 14.51 -15.53
C GLY A 307 19.09 13.66 -14.52
N THR A 308 18.53 13.36 -13.35
CA THR A 308 19.14 12.44 -12.37
C THR A 308 18.65 11.00 -12.48
N ALA A 309 17.65 10.75 -13.33
CA ALA A 309 17.07 9.42 -13.48
C ALA A 309 18.02 8.49 -14.31
N ASP A 310 18.13 7.24 -13.88
CA ASP A 310 18.80 6.19 -14.66
C ASP A 310 17.80 5.60 -15.68
N ALA A 311 17.48 6.39 -16.69
CA ALA A 311 16.49 6.07 -17.72
C ALA A 311 16.97 6.54 -19.09
N ASN A 312 16.54 5.84 -20.15
CA ASN A 312 16.81 6.27 -21.51
C ASN A 312 16.01 7.54 -21.83
N MET A 313 16.70 8.59 -22.33
CA MET A 313 16.06 9.85 -22.73
C MET A 313 16.98 10.67 -23.66
N ASP A 314 16.38 11.54 -24.47
CA ASP A 314 17.11 12.62 -25.14
C ASP A 314 16.95 13.90 -24.28
N PRO A 315 18.02 14.38 -23.62
CA PRO A 315 17.92 15.53 -22.73
C PRO A 315 17.57 16.85 -23.45
N LEU A 316 17.61 16.90 -24.77
CA LEU A 316 17.28 18.08 -25.60
C LEU A 316 15.84 18.03 -26.15
N ALA A 317 15.11 16.94 -25.94
CA ALA A 317 13.79 16.73 -26.55
C ALA A 317 12.63 16.66 -25.56
N ILE A 318 12.85 16.98 -24.28
CA ILE A 318 11.85 16.80 -23.21
C ILE A 318 10.84 17.95 -23.22
N ASP A 319 9.54 17.61 -23.15
CA ASP A 319 8.49 18.59 -22.89
C ASP A 319 7.97 18.49 -21.45
N VAL A 320 7.54 19.63 -20.90
CA VAL A 320 6.93 19.69 -19.56
C VAL A 320 5.66 20.54 -19.59
N LYS A 321 4.58 19.97 -19.03
CA LYS A 321 3.37 20.73 -18.70
C LYS A 321 3.19 20.76 -17.17
N LEU A 322 2.70 21.89 -16.68
CA LEU A 322 2.32 22.08 -15.29
C LEU A 322 0.85 22.52 -15.25
N ASN A 323 -0.01 21.73 -14.59
CA ASN A 323 -1.47 21.93 -14.56
C ASN A 323 -2.05 22.21 -15.96
N GLY A 324 -1.61 21.43 -16.97
CA GLY A 324 -2.07 21.54 -18.36
C GLY A 324 -1.40 22.64 -19.21
N VAL A 325 -0.62 23.54 -18.61
CA VAL A 325 0.11 24.58 -19.34
C VAL A 325 1.46 24.06 -19.82
N GLN A 326 1.72 24.15 -21.14
CA GLN A 326 3.01 23.82 -21.74
C GLN A 326 4.04 24.87 -21.38
N VAL A 327 4.94 24.60 -20.43
CA VAL A 327 5.95 25.55 -19.95
C VAL A 327 7.36 25.30 -20.48
N CYS A 328 7.55 24.12 -21.08
CA CYS A 328 8.83 23.73 -21.67
C CYS A 328 8.55 22.86 -22.92
N THR A 329 9.18 23.19 -24.04
CA THR A 329 9.16 22.41 -25.28
C THR A 329 10.58 22.18 -25.78
N ASN A 330 10.94 20.91 -26.05
CA ASN A 330 12.29 20.50 -26.43
C ASN A 330 13.35 21.09 -25.49
N SER A 331 13.14 20.92 -24.19
CA SER A 331 14.01 21.39 -23.11
C SER A 331 14.29 22.90 -23.12
N SER A 332 13.42 23.68 -23.77
CA SER A 332 13.52 25.14 -23.90
C SER A 332 12.24 25.81 -23.39
N PRO A 333 12.34 27.08 -22.94
CA PRO A 333 11.15 27.82 -22.45
C PRO A 333 10.06 27.90 -23.49
N ASP A 334 8.80 27.75 -23.05
CA ASP A 334 7.59 27.92 -23.88
C ASP A 334 6.66 28.97 -23.26
N ALA A 335 5.44 28.64 -22.84
CA ALA A 335 4.55 29.60 -22.20
C ALA A 335 5.12 30.14 -20.89
N ASP A 336 4.76 31.40 -20.57
CA ASP A 336 5.16 32.03 -19.32
C ASP A 336 4.59 31.24 -18.12
N LYS A 337 5.48 30.87 -17.21
CA LYS A 337 5.13 30.14 -16.00
C LYS A 337 4.11 30.88 -15.10
N SER A 338 3.96 32.19 -15.24
CA SER A 338 2.97 33.00 -14.53
C SER A 338 1.52 32.62 -14.89
N SER A 339 1.31 31.93 -16.02
CA SER A 339 0.01 31.38 -16.40
C SER A 339 -0.39 30.10 -15.66
N VAL A 340 0.55 29.50 -14.90
CA VAL A 340 0.31 28.28 -14.11
C VAL A 340 -0.16 28.65 -12.72
N ASN A 341 -1.26 28.06 -12.28
CA ASN A 341 -1.78 28.20 -10.92
C ASN A 341 -1.60 26.89 -10.12
N PHE A 342 -0.92 26.97 -8.96
CA PHE A 342 -0.72 25.90 -7.99
C PHE A 342 -1.55 26.09 -6.70
N GLU A 343 -2.60 26.92 -6.67
CA GLU A 343 -3.43 27.09 -5.48
C GLU A 343 -4.22 25.83 -5.12
N ALA A 344 -4.71 25.11 -6.13
CA ALA A 344 -5.45 23.86 -5.91
C ALA A 344 -4.60 22.82 -5.15
N ARG A 345 -5.28 21.93 -4.41
CA ARG A 345 -4.61 20.79 -3.73
C ARG A 345 -3.90 19.88 -4.73
N LEU A 346 -4.53 19.59 -5.87
CA LEU A 346 -3.94 18.77 -6.93
C LEU A 346 -2.99 19.61 -7.79
N VAL A 347 -1.78 19.10 -7.97
CA VAL A 347 -0.78 19.60 -8.91
C VAL A 347 -0.44 18.49 -9.89
N GLU A 348 -0.57 18.77 -11.17
CA GLU A 348 -0.24 17.84 -12.24
C GLU A 348 1.04 18.27 -12.95
N ILE A 349 1.99 17.35 -13.06
CA ILE A 349 3.23 17.48 -13.82
C ILE A 349 3.21 16.43 -14.92
N GLU A 350 3.21 16.86 -16.18
CA GLU A 350 3.33 15.96 -17.33
C GLU A 350 4.70 16.14 -17.96
N ILE A 351 5.43 15.04 -18.15
CA ILE A 351 6.77 14.99 -18.73
C ILE A 351 6.70 14.07 -19.93
N ASP A 352 6.96 14.60 -21.13
CA ASP A 352 6.97 13.83 -22.38
C ASP A 352 8.42 13.62 -22.82
N LEU A 353 8.85 12.35 -22.85
CA LEU A 353 10.22 11.96 -23.23
C LEU A 353 10.40 11.73 -24.73
N LYS A 354 9.31 11.59 -25.51
CA LYS A 354 9.28 11.45 -26.99
C LYS A 354 10.14 10.32 -27.59
N ILE A 355 10.45 9.27 -26.83
CA ILE A 355 11.34 8.20 -27.27
C ILE A 355 10.67 6.82 -27.36
N GLY A 356 9.37 6.72 -27.06
CA GLY A 356 8.64 5.47 -27.09
C GLY A 356 7.13 5.68 -26.96
N SER A 357 6.44 4.69 -26.37
CA SER A 357 4.98 4.74 -26.14
C SER A 357 4.57 4.37 -24.72
N ALA A 358 5.54 4.02 -23.88
CA ALA A 358 5.28 3.63 -22.50
C ALA A 358 4.99 4.87 -21.63
N SER A 359 4.21 4.66 -20.57
CA SER A 359 3.86 5.73 -19.64
C SER A 359 3.71 5.20 -18.22
N ALA A 360 3.92 6.09 -17.24
CA ALA A 360 3.63 5.83 -15.84
C ALA A 360 3.23 7.11 -15.11
N THR A 361 2.47 6.97 -14.02
CA THR A 361 2.16 8.08 -13.12
C THR A 361 2.65 7.75 -11.73
N ILE A 362 3.46 8.63 -11.15
CA ILE A 362 3.89 8.57 -9.74
C ILE A 362 3.12 9.63 -8.96
N LYS A 363 2.61 9.25 -7.78
CA LYS A 363 1.80 10.13 -6.93
C LYS A 363 2.52 10.44 -5.62
N ILE A 364 2.43 11.69 -5.20
CA ILE A 364 2.96 12.19 -3.93
C ILE A 364 1.81 12.78 -3.12
N GLY A 365 1.71 12.41 -1.84
CA GLY A 365 0.76 13.00 -0.89
C GLY A 365 1.34 14.17 -0.09
N ARG A 366 2.61 14.50 -0.27
CA ARG A 366 3.33 15.51 0.51
C ARG A 366 4.27 16.29 -0.40
N ALA A 367 4.20 17.63 -0.40
CA ALA A 367 5.08 18.48 -1.18
C ALA A 367 6.03 19.37 -0.30
N HIS A 368 5.79 19.47 1.01
CA HIS A 368 6.71 20.18 1.90
C HIS A 368 7.90 19.29 2.30
N VAL A 369 9.02 19.94 2.62
CA VAL A 369 10.29 19.33 3.05
C VAL A 369 10.43 19.47 4.56
#